data_d0bdd67f58df687eb001b4bca08e9466
#
_entry.id   d0bdd67f58df687eb001b4bca08e9466
#
_cell.length_a   1.000
_cell.length_b   1.000
_cell.length_c   1.000
_cell.angle_alpha   90.00
_cell.angle_beta   90.00
_cell.angle_gamma   90.00
#
_symmetry.space_group_name_H-M   'P 1'
#
loop_
_entity.id
_entity.type
_entity.pdbx_description
1 polymer ?
#
loop_
_entity_poly.entity_id
_entity_poly.type
_entity_poly.pdbx_seq_one_letter_code
_entity_poly.pdbx_strand_id
1 'polypeptide(L)'
;MQRVMIVGQPGSGKSTLAREMGKHTGLPVIHIDTIHWQPGWVERNADEKTRLCHEVEARDQWIFEGGHSATWDNRIARADLLIWIDRSSGLRFWRVLLRTLIQRGRPRPDLPENCPEQLGKLPEFFNFMWTTRKSARAKMKQLAATAPSTCRVVCLRSNRQTRQFLSSIGEAPCVNSSRKVQVPTKPLRD
;
A
#
# COMPACT_ATOMS: atom_id res chain seq x y z
N MET A 1 -2.37 12.15 -13.39
CA MET A 1 -2.23 11.01 -12.44
C MET A 1 -3.45 10.13 -12.62
N GLN A 2 -3.26 8.94 -13.16
CA GLN A 2 -4.36 7.98 -13.44
C GLN A 2 -4.10 6.64 -12.76
N ARG A 3 -2.81 6.25 -12.60
CA ARG A 3 -2.41 4.93 -12.08
C ARG A 3 -1.48 5.12 -10.89
N VAL A 4 -1.98 4.79 -9.69
CA VAL A 4 -1.29 4.98 -8.43
C VAL A 4 -0.99 3.64 -7.76
N MET A 5 0.28 3.33 -7.58
CA MET A 5 0.75 2.16 -6.83
C MET A 5 1.05 2.56 -5.39
N ILE A 6 0.42 1.90 -4.41
CA ILE A 6 0.69 2.16 -2.99
C ILE A 6 1.27 0.90 -2.35
N VAL A 7 2.49 1.00 -1.85
CA VAL A 7 3.18 -0.09 -1.14
C VAL A 7 3.52 0.30 0.29
N GLY A 8 3.68 -0.69 1.13
CA GLY A 8 4.04 -0.54 2.54
C GLY A 8 3.71 -1.81 3.31
N GLN A 9 4.33 -1.99 4.44
CA GLN A 9 4.15 -3.19 5.25
C GLN A 9 2.80 -3.17 5.98
N PRO A 10 2.32 -4.31 6.53
CA PRO A 10 1.10 -4.36 7.33
C PRO A 10 1.09 -3.32 8.45
N GLY A 11 -0.05 -2.70 8.71
CA GLY A 11 -0.19 -1.63 9.72
C GLY A 11 0.37 -0.25 9.33
N SER A 12 0.92 -0.08 8.12
CA SER A 12 1.47 1.20 7.66
C SER A 12 0.41 2.26 7.36
N GLY A 13 -0.84 1.88 7.06
CA GLY A 13 -1.94 2.77 6.71
C GLY A 13 -2.21 2.89 5.20
N LYS A 14 -1.75 1.92 4.39
CA LYS A 14 -1.95 1.88 2.94
C LYS A 14 -3.43 1.98 2.53
N SER A 15 -4.27 1.09 3.07
CA SER A 15 -5.68 1.00 2.72
C SER A 15 -6.45 2.27 3.11
N THR A 16 -6.07 2.91 4.22
CA THR A 16 -6.64 4.21 4.60
C THR A 16 -6.25 5.29 3.61
N LEU A 17 -4.96 5.38 3.25
CA LEU A 17 -4.49 6.35 2.25
C LEU A 17 -5.17 6.12 0.90
N ALA A 18 -5.26 4.86 0.44
CA ALA A 18 -5.89 4.52 -0.83
C ALA A 18 -7.35 4.98 -0.90
N ARG A 19 -8.13 4.72 0.17
CA ARG A 19 -9.54 5.16 0.24
C ARG A 19 -9.67 6.69 0.24
N GLU A 20 -8.85 7.40 1.02
CA GLU A 20 -8.89 8.87 1.03
C GLU A 20 -8.49 9.45 -0.34
N MET A 21 -7.45 8.90 -0.97
CA MET A 21 -7.10 9.29 -2.33
C MET A 21 -8.22 9.02 -3.34
N GLY A 22 -8.88 7.86 -3.26
CA GLY A 22 -10.03 7.55 -4.11
C GLY A 22 -11.15 8.56 -3.98
N LYS A 23 -11.47 9.01 -2.74
CA LYS A 23 -12.46 10.07 -2.50
C LYS A 23 -12.06 11.41 -3.13
N HIS A 24 -10.79 11.79 -3.06
CA HIS A 24 -10.30 13.06 -3.61
C HIS A 24 -10.14 13.05 -5.13
N THR A 25 -9.80 11.92 -5.71
CA THR A 25 -9.44 11.81 -7.13
C THR A 25 -10.53 11.20 -8.01
N GLY A 26 -11.51 10.50 -7.41
CA GLY A 26 -12.49 9.71 -8.15
C GLY A 26 -11.93 8.42 -8.77
N LEU A 27 -10.64 8.13 -8.58
CA LEU A 27 -10.02 6.92 -9.13
C LEU A 27 -10.51 5.66 -8.41
N PRO A 28 -10.71 4.54 -9.14
CA PRO A 28 -11.10 3.27 -8.54
C PRO A 28 -9.99 2.74 -7.63
N VAL A 29 -10.36 2.37 -6.40
CA VAL A 29 -9.45 1.81 -5.39
C VAL A 29 -9.55 0.30 -5.39
N ILE A 30 -8.42 -0.35 -5.58
CA ILE A 30 -8.28 -1.81 -5.56
C ILE A 30 -7.34 -2.21 -4.42
N HIS A 31 -7.84 -3.06 -3.53
CA HIS A 31 -7.07 -3.64 -2.43
C HIS A 31 -6.56 -5.03 -2.83
N ILE A 32 -5.26 -5.27 -2.75
CA ILE A 32 -4.69 -6.59 -3.05
C ILE A 32 -5.28 -7.67 -2.15
N ASP A 33 -5.67 -7.33 -0.94
CA ASP A 33 -6.23 -8.27 0.02
C ASP A 33 -7.59 -8.82 -0.45
N THR A 34 -8.37 -8.08 -1.25
CA THR A 34 -9.61 -8.59 -1.88
C THR A 34 -9.33 -9.57 -3.04
N ILE A 35 -8.15 -9.48 -3.64
CA ILE A 35 -7.70 -10.44 -4.66
C ILE A 35 -7.05 -11.65 -3.99
N HIS A 36 -6.28 -11.45 -2.92
CA HIS A 36 -5.56 -12.51 -2.23
C HIS A 36 -6.48 -13.47 -1.49
N TRP A 37 -7.47 -12.94 -0.77
CA TRP A 37 -8.40 -13.71 0.02
C TRP A 37 -9.73 -13.94 -0.73
N GLN A 38 -10.28 -15.11 -0.57
CA GLN A 38 -11.66 -15.44 -0.87
C GLN A 38 -12.48 -15.40 0.44
N PRO A 39 -13.83 -15.38 0.38
CA PRO A 39 -14.66 -15.43 1.57
C PRO A 39 -14.26 -16.58 2.52
N GLY A 40 -14.25 -16.29 3.83
CA GLY A 40 -13.86 -17.26 4.86
C GLY A 40 -12.35 -17.44 5.07
N TRP A 41 -11.52 -16.47 4.66
CA TRP A 41 -10.05 -16.51 4.78
C TRP A 41 -9.39 -17.64 3.96
N VAL A 42 -10.01 -18.02 2.85
CA VAL A 42 -9.41 -18.97 1.91
C VAL A 42 -8.41 -18.23 1.03
N GLU A 43 -7.15 -18.69 1.01
CA GLU A 43 -6.12 -18.09 0.16
C GLU A 43 -6.35 -18.48 -1.30
N ARG A 44 -6.37 -17.48 -2.19
CA ARG A 44 -6.47 -17.71 -3.63
C ARG A 44 -5.17 -18.31 -4.17
N ASN A 45 -5.29 -19.19 -5.15
CA ASN A 45 -4.14 -19.76 -5.87
C ASN A 45 -3.24 -18.63 -6.42
N ALA A 46 -1.91 -18.85 -6.38
CA ALA A 46 -0.91 -17.85 -6.73
C ALA A 46 -1.01 -17.40 -8.21
N ASP A 47 -1.31 -18.32 -9.13
CA ASP A 47 -1.43 -18.02 -10.57
C ASP A 47 -2.69 -17.20 -10.83
N GLU A 48 -3.81 -17.58 -10.22
CA GLU A 48 -5.07 -16.84 -10.34
C GLU A 48 -4.93 -15.44 -9.74
N LYS A 49 -4.29 -15.31 -8.58
CA LYS A 49 -3.99 -14.02 -7.95
C LYS A 49 -3.16 -13.14 -8.88
N THR A 50 -2.11 -13.69 -9.49
CA THR A 50 -1.24 -12.99 -10.43
C THR A 50 -2.03 -12.53 -11.66
N ARG A 51 -2.85 -13.42 -12.26
CA ARG A 51 -3.72 -13.08 -13.39
C ARG A 51 -4.66 -11.93 -13.07
N LEU A 52 -5.38 -11.98 -11.94
CA LEU A 52 -6.28 -10.91 -11.50
C LEU A 52 -5.56 -9.59 -11.24
N CYS A 53 -4.33 -9.64 -10.70
CA CYS A 53 -3.51 -8.44 -10.55
C CYS A 53 -3.18 -7.82 -11.91
N HIS A 54 -2.78 -8.64 -12.90
CA HIS A 54 -2.50 -8.14 -14.26
C HIS A 54 -3.76 -7.56 -14.93
N GLU A 55 -4.94 -8.11 -14.70
CA GLU A 55 -6.20 -7.53 -15.19
C GLU A 55 -6.47 -6.14 -14.61
N VAL A 56 -6.16 -5.93 -13.32
CA VAL A 56 -6.23 -4.59 -12.72
C VAL A 56 -5.19 -3.66 -13.31
N GLU A 57 -3.96 -4.13 -13.42
CA GLU A 57 -2.82 -3.37 -13.95
C GLU A 57 -3.02 -2.96 -15.42
N ALA A 58 -3.78 -3.73 -16.20
CA ALA A 58 -4.11 -3.43 -17.59
C ALA A 58 -5.07 -2.25 -17.75
N ARG A 59 -5.84 -1.89 -16.73
CA ARG A 59 -6.82 -0.79 -16.77
C ARG A 59 -6.13 0.57 -16.93
N ASP A 60 -6.85 1.56 -17.43
CA ASP A 60 -6.33 2.91 -17.60
C ASP A 60 -6.26 3.71 -16.30
N GLN A 61 -7.11 3.36 -15.33
CA GLN A 61 -7.23 4.10 -14.06
C GLN A 61 -7.28 3.15 -12.88
N TRP A 62 -6.45 3.39 -11.87
CA TRP A 62 -6.48 2.66 -10.61
C TRP A 62 -5.65 3.32 -9.50
N ILE A 63 -6.09 3.10 -8.26
CA ILE A 63 -5.27 3.17 -7.06
C ILE A 63 -5.14 1.73 -6.56
N PHE A 64 -4.01 1.09 -6.84
CA PHE A 64 -3.78 -0.30 -6.48
C PHE A 64 -2.85 -0.39 -5.28
N GLU A 65 -3.40 -0.76 -4.14
CA GLU A 65 -2.65 -0.84 -2.89
C GLU A 65 -2.38 -2.27 -2.47
N GLY A 66 -1.19 -2.47 -1.88
CA GLY A 66 -0.74 -3.70 -1.26
C GLY A 66 0.39 -4.41 -1.98
N GLY A 67 0.82 -5.53 -1.34
CA GLY A 67 2.01 -6.27 -1.76
C GLY A 67 1.66 -7.55 -2.49
N HIS A 68 2.09 -7.70 -3.71
CA HIS A 68 2.26 -8.96 -4.42
C HIS A 68 3.45 -8.77 -5.33
N SER A 69 4.64 -9.07 -4.82
CA SER A 69 5.91 -8.71 -5.49
C SER A 69 6.08 -9.38 -6.86
N ALA A 70 5.35 -10.45 -7.15
CA ALA A 70 5.39 -11.11 -8.46
C ALA A 70 4.89 -10.21 -9.61
N THR A 71 4.03 -9.21 -9.32
CA THR A 71 3.50 -8.29 -10.34
C THR A 71 4.04 -6.87 -10.23
N TRP A 72 4.97 -6.61 -9.32
CA TRP A 72 5.47 -5.26 -9.07
C TRP A 72 6.15 -4.62 -10.28
N ASP A 73 6.91 -5.38 -11.05
CA ASP A 73 7.62 -4.86 -12.22
C ASP A 73 6.64 -4.38 -13.30
N ASN A 74 5.59 -5.15 -13.57
CA ASN A 74 4.53 -4.74 -14.48
C ASN A 74 3.74 -3.55 -13.94
N ARG A 75 3.39 -3.57 -12.65
CA ARG A 75 2.63 -2.50 -12.00
C ARG A 75 3.38 -1.17 -11.99
N ILE A 76 4.67 -1.18 -11.64
CA ILE A 76 5.49 0.04 -11.58
C ILE A 76 5.77 0.61 -12.98
N ALA A 77 5.92 -0.23 -13.99
CA ALA A 77 6.12 0.21 -15.37
C ALA A 77 4.91 0.99 -15.91
N ARG A 78 3.72 0.72 -15.40
CA ARG A 78 2.47 1.41 -15.79
C ARG A 78 2.06 2.54 -14.85
N ALA A 79 2.62 2.60 -13.64
CA ALA A 79 2.24 3.58 -12.63
C ALA A 79 2.75 4.99 -12.97
N ASP A 80 1.89 5.99 -12.75
CA ASP A 80 2.28 7.42 -12.82
C ASP A 80 2.83 7.90 -11.47
N LEU A 81 2.44 7.20 -10.38
CA LEU A 81 2.82 7.53 -9.02
C LEU A 81 3.03 6.27 -8.19
N LEU A 82 4.19 6.15 -7.57
CA LEU A 82 4.48 5.18 -6.52
C LEU A 82 4.49 5.87 -5.16
N ILE A 83 3.65 5.39 -4.24
CA ILE A 83 3.66 5.84 -2.84
C ILE A 83 4.17 4.69 -1.97
N TRP A 84 5.31 4.92 -1.34
CA TRP A 84 5.85 4.00 -0.34
C TRP A 84 5.59 4.53 1.07
N ILE A 85 4.78 3.82 1.86
CA ILE A 85 4.53 4.17 3.25
C ILE A 85 5.51 3.39 4.14
N ASP A 86 6.54 4.08 4.64
CA ASP A 86 7.60 3.52 5.49
C ASP A 86 7.40 3.96 6.95
N ARG A 87 6.76 3.12 7.74
CA ARG A 87 6.48 3.36 9.18
C ARG A 87 7.36 2.49 10.06
N SER A 88 7.68 2.99 11.26
CA SER A 88 8.39 2.20 12.27
C SER A 88 7.63 0.92 12.64
N SER A 89 8.35 -0.14 12.95
CA SER A 89 7.74 -1.43 13.30
C SER A 89 6.83 -1.30 14.52
N GLY A 90 7.25 -0.59 15.58
CA GLY A 90 6.44 -0.42 16.78
C GLY A 90 5.06 0.22 16.49
N LEU A 91 5.03 1.31 15.68
CA LEU A 91 3.77 1.94 15.30
C LEU A 91 2.86 1.00 14.51
N ARG A 92 3.44 0.19 13.61
CA ARG A 92 2.69 -0.78 12.80
C ARG A 92 2.08 -1.88 13.65
N PHE A 93 2.86 -2.46 14.58
CA PHE A 93 2.38 -3.46 15.54
C PHE A 93 1.24 -2.91 16.39
N TRP A 94 1.43 -1.72 16.96
CA TRP A 94 0.39 -1.05 17.75
C TRP A 94 -0.91 -0.84 16.97
N ARG A 95 -0.82 -0.37 15.72
CA ARG A 95 -1.98 -0.17 14.87
C ARG A 95 -2.72 -1.47 14.53
N VAL A 96 -1.97 -2.54 14.26
CA VAL A 96 -2.57 -3.86 14.00
C VAL A 96 -3.28 -4.35 15.25
N LEU A 97 -2.64 -4.26 16.42
CA LEU A 97 -3.25 -4.65 17.70
C LEU A 97 -4.55 -3.88 17.96
N LEU A 98 -4.49 -2.54 17.93
CA LEU A 98 -5.68 -1.71 18.13
C LEU A 98 -6.79 -2.02 17.13
N ARG A 99 -6.44 -2.17 15.86
CA ARG A 99 -7.41 -2.50 14.83
C ARG A 99 -8.12 -3.81 15.14
N THR A 100 -7.36 -4.87 15.44
CA THR A 100 -7.93 -6.18 15.71
C THR A 100 -8.78 -6.19 16.98
N LEU A 101 -8.42 -5.41 18.00
CA LEU A 101 -9.23 -5.25 19.21
C LEU A 101 -10.54 -4.50 18.93
N ILE A 102 -10.48 -3.38 18.21
CA ILE A 102 -11.66 -2.53 17.95
C ILE A 102 -12.59 -3.15 16.92
N GLN A 103 -12.05 -3.83 15.91
CA GLN A 103 -12.81 -4.41 14.79
C GLN A 103 -13.05 -5.92 14.92
N ARG A 104 -12.89 -6.46 16.14
CA ARG A 104 -13.12 -7.88 16.41
C ARG A 104 -14.48 -8.34 15.89
N GLY A 105 -14.48 -9.39 15.07
CA GLY A 105 -15.70 -9.97 14.51
C GLY A 105 -16.42 -9.12 13.45
N ARG A 106 -15.85 -7.96 13.07
CA ARG A 106 -16.43 -7.11 12.02
C ARG A 106 -15.69 -7.30 10.70
N PRO A 107 -16.42 -7.29 9.56
CA PRO A 107 -15.81 -7.28 8.24
C PRO A 107 -15.11 -5.94 8.00
N ARG A 108 -14.04 -5.98 7.21
CA ARG A 108 -13.32 -4.77 6.79
C ARG A 108 -13.65 -4.45 5.33
N PRO A 109 -13.72 -3.16 4.95
CA PRO A 109 -14.02 -2.75 3.57
C PRO A 109 -12.89 -3.10 2.57
N ASP A 110 -11.69 -3.40 3.07
CA ASP A 110 -10.52 -3.79 2.30
C ASP A 110 -10.28 -5.31 2.27
N LEU A 111 -11.27 -6.10 2.72
CA LEU A 111 -11.29 -7.57 2.68
C LEU A 111 -12.58 -8.08 2.02
N PRO A 112 -12.58 -9.33 1.51
CA PRO A 112 -13.80 -10.00 1.07
C PRO A 112 -14.80 -10.18 2.22
N GLU A 113 -16.04 -10.48 1.86
CA GLU A 113 -17.06 -10.86 2.83
C GLU A 113 -16.64 -12.10 3.64
N ASN A 114 -17.16 -12.22 4.85
CA ASN A 114 -16.86 -13.35 5.76
C ASN A 114 -15.37 -13.51 6.11
N CYS A 115 -14.61 -12.40 6.10
CA CYS A 115 -13.23 -12.35 6.59
C CYS A 115 -13.13 -11.47 7.86
N PRO A 116 -13.76 -11.85 9.01
CA PRO A 116 -13.72 -11.04 10.21
C PRO A 116 -12.31 -11.03 10.84
N GLU A 117 -11.98 -9.96 11.54
CA GLU A 117 -10.74 -9.89 12.32
C GLU A 117 -10.74 -10.92 13.45
N GLN A 118 -9.67 -11.72 13.53
CA GLN A 118 -9.52 -12.85 14.46
C GLN A 118 -8.36 -12.61 15.43
N LEU A 119 -8.66 -12.46 16.73
CA LEU A 119 -7.63 -12.31 17.77
C LEU A 119 -6.66 -13.50 17.84
N GLY A 120 -7.17 -14.71 17.63
CA GLY A 120 -6.35 -15.94 17.69
C GLY A 120 -5.23 -16.00 16.66
N LYS A 121 -5.33 -15.27 15.56
CA LYS A 121 -4.28 -15.19 14.52
C LYS A 121 -3.25 -14.09 14.74
N LEU A 122 -3.41 -13.25 15.78
CA LEU A 122 -2.49 -12.15 16.07
C LEU A 122 -1.04 -12.61 16.30
N PRO A 123 -0.75 -13.67 17.09
CA PRO A 123 0.63 -14.09 17.31
C PRO A 123 1.34 -14.49 16.02
N GLU A 124 0.66 -15.27 15.15
CA GLU A 124 1.20 -15.68 13.85
C GLU A 124 1.45 -14.47 12.95
N PHE A 125 0.49 -13.55 12.92
CA PHE A 125 0.60 -12.33 12.12
C PHE A 125 1.72 -11.40 12.61
N PHE A 126 1.91 -11.29 13.91
CA PHE A 126 3.03 -10.56 14.50
C PHE A 126 4.37 -11.22 14.20
N ASN A 127 4.46 -12.52 14.27
CA ASN A 127 5.66 -13.25 13.86
C ASN A 127 5.97 -12.99 12.37
N PHE A 128 4.97 -13.09 11.49
CA PHE A 128 5.11 -12.73 10.08
C PHE A 128 5.59 -11.28 9.89
N MET A 129 4.99 -10.32 10.58
CA MET A 129 5.40 -8.91 10.51
C MET A 129 6.85 -8.70 10.98
N TRP A 130 7.26 -9.44 12.01
CA TRP A 130 8.62 -9.34 12.57
C TRP A 130 9.66 -9.97 11.66
N THR A 131 9.43 -11.19 11.22
CA THR A 131 10.37 -11.94 10.37
C THR A 131 10.58 -11.28 9.01
N THR A 132 9.51 -10.76 8.40
CA THR A 132 9.56 -10.16 7.06
C THR A 132 9.96 -8.67 7.06
N ARG A 133 10.07 -8.00 8.23
CA ARG A 133 10.24 -6.55 8.30
C ARG A 133 11.42 -5.99 7.52
N LYS A 134 12.58 -6.67 7.58
CA LYS A 134 13.80 -6.21 6.90
C LYS A 134 13.75 -6.49 5.40
N SER A 135 13.42 -7.72 5.01
CA SER A 135 13.35 -8.14 3.60
C SER A 135 12.26 -7.38 2.82
N ALA A 136 11.07 -7.23 3.39
CA ALA A 136 10.01 -6.46 2.76
C ALA A 136 10.37 -4.97 2.59
N ARG A 137 11.01 -4.37 3.60
CA ARG A 137 11.48 -2.98 3.49
C ARG A 137 12.57 -2.83 2.42
N ALA A 138 13.50 -3.78 2.33
CA ALA A 138 14.54 -3.78 1.31
C ALA A 138 13.95 -3.90 -0.11
N LYS A 139 12.98 -4.80 -0.32
CA LYS A 139 12.27 -4.92 -1.60
C LYS A 139 11.54 -3.63 -2.00
N MET A 140 10.87 -2.97 -1.06
CA MET A 140 10.18 -1.69 -1.35
C MET A 140 11.17 -0.56 -1.63
N LYS A 141 12.32 -0.53 -0.95
CA LYS A 141 13.40 0.43 -1.22
C LYS A 141 13.97 0.22 -2.61
N GLN A 142 14.20 -1.03 -3.01
CA GLN A 142 14.65 -1.38 -4.36
C GLN A 142 13.63 -0.94 -5.40
N LEU A 143 12.34 -1.29 -5.22
CA LEU A 143 11.25 -0.88 -6.12
C LEU A 143 11.23 0.64 -6.31
N ALA A 144 11.36 1.41 -5.22
CA ALA A 144 11.41 2.87 -5.29
C ALA A 144 12.65 3.41 -6.01
N ALA A 145 13.78 2.71 -5.91
CA ALA A 145 15.04 3.09 -6.56
C ALA A 145 15.06 2.74 -8.06
N THR A 146 14.35 1.67 -8.47
CA THR A 146 14.28 1.19 -9.86
C THR A 146 13.04 1.69 -10.61
N ALA A 147 12.24 2.56 -10.00
CA ALA A 147 11.05 3.11 -10.62
C ALA A 147 11.42 3.89 -11.91
N PRO A 148 10.65 3.72 -13.01
CA PRO A 148 10.88 4.46 -14.25
C PRO A 148 10.82 5.98 -14.02
N SER A 149 11.55 6.74 -14.83
CA SER A 149 11.56 8.22 -14.77
C SER A 149 10.17 8.83 -15.00
N THR A 150 9.28 8.12 -15.65
CA THR A 150 7.87 8.48 -15.86
C THR A 150 7.02 8.32 -14.60
N CYS A 151 7.45 7.52 -13.63
CA CYS A 151 6.75 7.29 -12.37
C CYS A 151 7.30 8.19 -11.26
N ARG A 152 6.46 9.08 -10.75
CA ARG A 152 6.83 9.89 -9.57
C ARG A 152 6.86 9.01 -8.33
N VAL A 153 7.93 9.08 -7.54
CA VAL A 153 8.07 8.31 -6.29
C VAL A 153 7.91 9.23 -5.08
N VAL A 154 7.05 8.83 -4.14
CA VAL A 154 6.81 9.54 -2.88
C VAL A 154 6.96 8.57 -1.70
N CYS A 155 7.84 8.91 -0.74
CA CYS A 155 8.02 8.14 0.48
C CYS A 155 7.41 8.87 1.68
N LEU A 156 6.42 8.24 2.34
CA LEU A 156 5.68 8.82 3.47
C LEU A 156 6.07 8.12 4.78
N ARG A 157 6.83 8.83 5.63
CA ARG A 157 7.34 8.28 6.90
C ARG A 157 6.55 8.69 8.13
N SER A 158 5.70 9.74 8.05
CA SER A 158 4.92 10.25 9.18
C SER A 158 3.46 10.53 8.82
N ASN A 159 2.57 10.59 9.83
CA ASN A 159 1.18 10.99 9.61
C ASN A 159 1.06 12.42 9.10
N ARG A 160 1.97 13.29 9.54
CA ARG A 160 2.04 14.67 9.04
C ARG A 160 2.30 14.70 7.53
N GLN A 161 3.30 13.96 7.06
CA GLN A 161 3.59 13.85 5.63
C GLN A 161 2.41 13.27 4.84
N THR A 162 1.71 12.27 5.39
CA THR A 162 0.52 11.71 4.74
C THR A 162 -0.61 12.74 4.61
N ARG A 163 -0.87 13.53 5.67
CA ARG A 163 -1.89 14.59 5.61
C ARG A 163 -1.51 15.68 4.62
N GLN A 164 -0.26 16.17 4.65
CA GLN A 164 0.24 17.16 3.70
C GLN A 164 0.16 16.68 2.26
N PHE A 165 0.47 15.39 2.02
CA PHE A 165 0.35 14.80 0.70
C PHE A 165 -1.13 14.75 0.23
N LEU A 166 -2.06 14.36 1.09
CA LEU A 166 -3.50 14.35 0.76
C LEU A 166 -4.03 15.75 0.48
N SER A 167 -3.65 16.77 1.28
CA SER A 167 -4.05 18.17 1.02
C SER A 167 -3.56 18.62 -0.36
N SER A 168 -2.32 18.29 -0.72
CA SER A 168 -1.74 18.69 -2.01
C SER A 168 -2.42 18.03 -3.22
N ILE A 169 -3.10 16.91 -3.04
CA ILE A 169 -3.90 16.27 -4.11
C ILE A 169 -5.25 16.98 -4.27
N GLY A 170 -5.87 17.41 -3.17
CA GLY A 170 -7.18 18.08 -3.19
C GLY A 170 -7.14 19.51 -3.74
N GLU A 171 -5.96 20.14 -3.72
CA GLU A 171 -5.78 21.53 -4.16
C GLU A 171 -5.27 21.68 -5.60
N ALA A 172 -4.93 20.59 -6.31
CA ALA A 172 -4.34 20.67 -7.64
C ALA A 172 -5.39 20.58 -8.75
N PRO A 173 -5.64 21.65 -9.52
CA PRO A 173 -6.12 21.52 -10.90
C PRO A 173 -5.00 20.83 -11.69
N CYS A 174 -5.35 19.95 -12.63
CA CYS A 174 -4.43 19.28 -13.53
C CYS A 174 -3.51 20.26 -14.26
N VAL A 175 -2.27 20.44 -13.81
CA VAL A 175 -1.22 21.10 -14.60
C VAL A 175 0.12 20.42 -14.34
N ASN A 176 0.75 20.04 -15.46
CA ASN A 176 2.12 19.57 -15.60
C ASN A 176 3.13 20.39 -14.81
N SER A 177 3.99 19.74 -14.05
CA SER A 177 5.33 20.29 -13.86
C SER A 177 6.29 19.23 -13.29
N SER A 178 7.33 18.96 -14.07
CA SER A 178 8.51 18.18 -13.71
C SER A 178 9.26 18.85 -12.58
N ARG A 179 9.21 18.34 -11.38
CA ARG A 179 10.17 18.66 -10.31
C ARG A 179 10.66 17.39 -9.65
N LYS A 180 11.95 17.11 -9.82
CA LYS A 180 12.71 16.11 -9.06
C LYS A 180 12.55 16.40 -7.57
N VAL A 181 12.01 15.47 -6.81
CA VAL A 181 11.97 15.58 -5.35
C VAL A 181 13.34 15.19 -4.81
N GLN A 182 14.01 16.15 -4.21
CA GLN A 182 15.21 15.92 -3.41
C GLN A 182 14.86 15.09 -2.18
N VAL A 183 15.52 13.96 -2.03
CA VAL A 183 15.52 13.17 -0.80
C VAL A 183 16.35 13.92 0.23
N PRO A 184 15.82 14.34 1.39
CA PRO A 184 16.66 14.88 2.44
C PRO A 184 17.58 13.77 2.96
N THR A 185 18.86 13.86 2.64
CA THR A 185 19.91 13.04 3.27
C THR A 185 20.17 13.59 4.66
N LYS A 186 19.60 12.97 5.67
CA LYS A 186 20.03 13.17 7.05
C LYS A 186 20.84 11.95 7.44
N PRO A 187 22.09 12.11 7.92
CA PRO A 187 22.94 10.98 8.29
C PRO A 187 22.31 10.22 9.46
N LEU A 188 22.46 8.91 9.41
CA LEU A 188 22.19 8.01 10.52
C LEU A 188 23.13 8.41 11.67
N ARG A 189 22.56 8.76 12.80
CA ARG A 189 23.29 8.72 14.06
C ARG A 189 23.30 7.27 14.54
N ASP A 190 24.48 6.84 14.90
CA ASP A 190 24.83 5.53 15.47
C ASP A 190 24.00 5.16 16.71
#